data_6591904fdbe15ca6a7b1494a5b426e1d
#
_entry.id   6591904fdbe15ca6a7b1494a5b426e1d
#
_cell.length_a   1.000
_cell.length_b   1.000
_cell.length_c   1.000
_cell.angle_alpha   90.00
_cell.angle_beta   90.00
_cell.angle_gamma   90.00
#
_symmetry.space_group_name_H-M   'P 1'
#
loop_
_entity.id
_entity.type
_entity.pdbx_description
1 polymer ?
#
loop_
_entity_poly.entity_id
_entity_poly.type
_entity_poly.pdbx_seq_one_letter_code
_entity_poly.pdbx_strand_id
1 'polypeptide(L)'
;MLLVDLREFARGPVETRAELAGDDPLFEGLGAALAGPVRVTGRLQAAGEARFYWRGSLDTIVATECRRCLRAVSVPVKADIHALFTKDHDALEDPDSYPLAREATEIDLRPAVREELLLAVPQWGVLCQDDCRGLCPRCGRDLNAGPCGCAPAVDHRWQELAALKGKLRD
;
A
#
# COMPACT_ATOMS: atom_id res chain seq x y z
N MET A 1 -10.07 5.30 17.63
CA MET A 1 -11.23 4.38 17.57
C MET A 1 -11.72 4.34 16.14
N LEU A 2 -11.89 3.14 15.56
CA LEU A 2 -12.30 2.94 14.16
C LEU A 2 -13.74 2.38 14.04
N LEU A 3 -14.43 2.24 15.16
CA LEU A 3 -15.88 2.03 15.25
C LEU A 3 -16.51 3.33 15.75
N VAL A 4 -17.43 3.90 14.99
CA VAL A 4 -18.05 5.19 15.28
C VAL A 4 -19.55 5.02 15.41
N ASP A 5 -20.10 5.38 16.59
CA ASP A 5 -21.55 5.35 16.85
C ASP A 5 -22.24 6.46 16.06
N LEU A 6 -23.30 6.14 15.33
CA LEU A 6 -24.06 7.10 14.52
C LEU A 6 -24.69 8.22 15.36
N ARG A 7 -24.91 8.01 16.67
CA ARG A 7 -25.42 9.02 17.58
C ARG A 7 -24.43 10.18 17.81
N GLU A 8 -23.13 9.94 17.59
CA GLU A 8 -22.11 11.00 17.74
C GLU A 8 -22.29 12.13 16.74
N PHE A 9 -22.88 11.85 15.57
CA PHE A 9 -23.15 12.86 14.54
C PHE A 9 -24.18 13.93 14.95
N ALA A 10 -24.98 13.70 16.00
CA ALA A 10 -25.86 14.71 16.55
C ALA A 10 -25.10 15.96 17.05
N ARG A 11 -23.79 15.82 17.30
CA ARG A 11 -22.89 16.91 17.75
C ARG A 11 -22.01 17.47 16.63
N GLY A 12 -22.13 16.96 15.42
CA GLY A 12 -21.33 17.36 14.26
C GLY A 12 -20.37 16.28 13.79
N PRO A 13 -19.39 16.63 12.95
CA PRO A 13 -18.40 15.69 12.44
C PRO A 13 -17.57 15.05 13.56
N VAL A 14 -17.20 13.77 13.38
CA VAL A 14 -16.47 12.97 14.36
C VAL A 14 -15.00 12.83 13.93
N GLU A 15 -14.09 13.25 14.80
CA GLU A 15 -12.66 13.04 14.61
C GLU A 15 -12.29 11.62 15.02
N THR A 16 -11.54 10.94 14.16
CA THR A 16 -11.13 9.56 14.36
C THR A 16 -9.61 9.47 14.50
N ARG A 17 -9.15 8.68 15.47
CA ARG A 17 -7.74 8.36 15.67
C ARG A 17 -7.60 6.95 16.18
N ALA A 18 -6.68 6.19 15.57
CA ALA A 18 -6.31 4.86 16.02
C ALA A 18 -4.83 4.60 15.79
N GLU A 19 -4.28 3.71 16.59
CA GLU A 19 -2.98 3.09 16.38
C GLU A 19 -3.21 1.58 16.50
N LEU A 20 -2.96 0.86 15.41
CA LEU A 20 -3.11 -0.58 15.31
C LEU A 20 -1.73 -1.22 15.30
N ALA A 21 -1.57 -2.34 16.00
CA ALA A 21 -0.32 -3.08 15.97
C ALA A 21 -0.05 -3.62 14.55
N GLY A 22 1.23 -3.75 14.16
CA GLY A 22 1.58 -4.25 12.83
C GLY A 22 1.20 -5.72 12.61
N ASP A 23 0.97 -6.47 13.68
CA ASP A 23 0.51 -7.85 13.71
C ASP A 23 -1.00 -7.99 13.97
N ASP A 24 -1.76 -6.89 13.89
CA ASP A 24 -3.21 -6.92 14.02
C ASP A 24 -3.81 -7.84 12.94
N PRO A 25 -4.78 -8.73 13.29
CA PRO A 25 -5.45 -9.61 12.33
C PRO A 25 -6.07 -8.89 11.13
N LEU A 26 -6.39 -7.61 11.27
CA LEU A 26 -6.85 -6.77 10.17
C LEU A 26 -5.87 -6.78 8.98
N PHE A 27 -4.58 -6.95 9.24
CA PHE A 27 -3.52 -6.84 8.24
C PHE A 27 -3.03 -8.20 7.71
N GLU A 28 -3.70 -9.29 8.04
CA GLU A 28 -3.38 -10.58 7.46
C GLU A 28 -3.51 -10.57 5.94
N GLY A 29 -2.53 -11.18 5.25
CA GLY A 29 -2.54 -11.31 3.79
C GLY A 29 -2.16 -10.04 3.01
N LEU A 30 -1.57 -9.02 3.63
CA LEU A 30 -1.06 -7.83 2.92
C LEU A 30 0.11 -8.12 1.95
N GLY A 31 0.73 -9.31 2.02
CA GLY A 31 1.88 -9.65 1.20
C GLY A 31 3.20 -8.97 1.60
N ALA A 32 3.20 -8.17 2.67
CA ALA A 32 4.36 -7.50 3.23
C ALA A 32 4.26 -7.44 4.76
N ALA A 33 5.40 -7.46 5.44
CA ALA A 33 5.45 -7.32 6.89
C ALA A 33 5.42 -5.84 7.30
N LEU A 34 4.61 -5.49 8.29
CA LEU A 34 4.62 -4.16 8.88
C LEU A 34 5.72 -4.12 9.97
N ALA A 35 6.64 -3.17 9.84
CA ALA A 35 7.75 -2.99 10.78
C ALA A 35 7.40 -2.04 11.95
N GLY A 36 6.17 -1.54 11.97
CA GLY A 36 5.68 -0.64 13.02
C GLY A 36 4.15 -0.59 13.04
N PRO A 37 3.57 0.17 13.96
CA PRO A 37 2.13 0.33 14.05
C PRO A 37 1.59 1.09 12.83
N VAL A 38 0.33 0.83 12.50
CA VAL A 38 -0.44 1.62 11.54
C VAL A 38 -1.16 2.72 12.31
N ARG A 39 -0.78 3.96 12.05
CA ARG A 39 -1.44 5.13 12.62
C ARG A 39 -2.47 5.65 11.66
N VAL A 40 -3.68 5.85 12.14
CA VAL A 40 -4.82 6.33 11.36
C VAL A 40 -5.38 7.57 12.01
N THR A 41 -5.60 8.61 11.22
CA THR A 41 -6.31 9.82 11.65
C THR A 41 -7.30 10.21 10.57
N GLY A 42 -8.42 10.79 10.95
CA GLY A 42 -9.39 11.23 9.97
C GLY A 42 -10.60 11.92 10.59
N ARG A 43 -11.50 12.33 9.72
CA ARG A 43 -12.74 13.02 10.06
C ARG A 43 -13.90 12.39 9.29
N LEU A 44 -14.90 11.95 10.02
CA LEU A 44 -16.12 11.37 9.49
C LEU A 44 -17.26 12.38 9.63
N GLN A 45 -18.00 12.61 8.58
CA GLN A 45 -19.08 13.60 8.54
C GLN A 45 -20.30 13.07 7.78
N ALA A 46 -21.49 13.54 8.15
CA ALA A 46 -22.69 13.27 7.37
C ALA A 46 -22.60 13.97 6.01
N ALA A 47 -22.93 13.23 4.94
CA ALA A 47 -22.88 13.69 3.54
C ALA A 47 -24.24 13.57 2.84
N GLY A 48 -25.32 13.75 3.60
CA GLY A 48 -26.72 13.63 3.17
C GLY A 48 -27.49 12.63 4.02
N GLU A 49 -28.66 12.23 3.54
CA GLU A 49 -29.50 11.27 4.25
C GLU A 49 -28.88 9.88 4.17
N ALA A 50 -28.59 9.28 5.34
CA ALA A 50 -28.02 7.95 5.48
C ALA A 50 -26.66 7.72 4.76
N ARG A 51 -25.93 8.79 4.47
CA ARG A 51 -24.59 8.78 3.84
C ARG A 51 -23.58 9.47 4.75
N PHE A 52 -22.37 8.87 4.87
CA PHE A 52 -21.31 9.36 5.73
C PHE A 52 -20.00 9.31 4.96
N TYR A 53 -19.33 10.44 4.87
CA TYR A 53 -18.07 10.55 4.18
C TYR A 53 -16.92 10.62 5.19
N TRP A 54 -15.96 9.73 5.05
CA TRP A 54 -14.74 9.71 5.84
C TRP A 54 -13.54 10.12 5.00
N ARG A 55 -12.87 11.14 5.48
CA ARG A 55 -11.57 11.54 4.95
C ARG A 55 -10.53 11.32 6.03
N GLY A 56 -9.55 10.50 5.74
CA GLY A 56 -8.49 10.14 6.67
C GLY A 56 -7.14 10.02 6.00
N SER A 57 -6.16 9.69 6.81
CA SER A 57 -4.83 9.30 6.36
C SER A 57 -4.30 8.18 7.25
N LEU A 58 -3.45 7.35 6.68
CA LEU A 58 -2.70 6.36 7.41
C LEU A 58 -1.20 6.53 7.18
N ASP A 59 -0.40 6.16 8.18
CA ASP A 59 1.04 6.03 8.07
C ASP A 59 1.55 4.78 8.79
N THR A 60 2.56 4.15 8.20
CA THR A 60 3.25 2.97 8.77
C THR A 60 4.63 2.80 8.13
N ILE A 61 5.36 1.76 8.58
CA ILE A 61 6.63 1.32 7.97
C ILE A 61 6.46 -0.12 7.51
N VAL A 62 6.78 -0.37 6.25
CA VAL A 62 6.75 -1.70 5.64
C VAL A 62 8.17 -2.26 5.57
N ALA A 63 8.39 -3.47 6.08
CA ALA A 63 9.61 -4.23 5.89
C ALA A 63 9.51 -5.04 4.60
N THR A 64 10.47 -4.86 3.72
CA THR A 64 10.55 -5.57 2.43
C THR A 64 12.00 -5.81 2.05
N GLU A 65 12.24 -6.32 0.85
CA GLU A 65 13.58 -6.55 0.33
C GLU A 65 13.81 -5.77 -0.96
N CYS A 66 15.06 -5.32 -1.14
CA CYS A 66 15.49 -4.73 -2.40
C CYS A 66 15.34 -5.74 -3.55
N ARG A 67 14.58 -5.42 -4.59
CA ARG A 67 14.36 -6.32 -5.75
C ARG A 67 15.64 -6.68 -6.53
N ARG A 68 16.74 -5.96 -6.30
CA ARG A 68 18.01 -6.21 -7.01
C ARG A 68 19.03 -6.97 -6.17
N CYS A 69 19.20 -6.63 -4.90
CA CYS A 69 20.26 -7.22 -4.06
C CYS A 69 19.73 -7.99 -2.84
N LEU A 70 18.41 -8.09 -2.68
CA LEU A 70 17.70 -8.79 -1.61
C LEU A 70 18.02 -8.30 -0.19
N ARG A 71 18.65 -7.13 -0.07
CA ARG A 71 18.90 -6.51 1.22
C ARG A 71 17.57 -6.05 1.81
N ALA A 72 17.39 -6.26 3.12
CA ALA A 72 16.24 -5.74 3.85
C ALA A 72 16.16 -4.21 3.74
N VAL A 73 14.96 -3.69 3.52
CA VAL A 73 14.65 -2.27 3.38
C VAL A 73 13.39 -1.96 4.17
N SER A 74 13.40 -0.85 4.90
CA SER A 74 12.22 -0.31 5.56
C SER A 74 11.69 0.87 4.75
N VAL A 75 10.43 0.79 4.32
CA VAL A 75 9.79 1.81 3.48
C VAL A 75 8.69 2.50 4.26
N PRO A 76 8.75 3.83 4.45
CA PRO A 76 7.63 4.57 4.99
C PRO A 76 6.49 4.57 3.97
N VAL A 77 5.29 4.20 4.43
CA VAL A 77 4.06 4.20 3.63
C VAL A 77 3.12 5.24 4.23
N LYS A 78 2.55 6.08 3.37
CA LYS A 78 1.49 7.03 3.70
C LYS A 78 0.42 6.95 2.63
N ALA A 79 -0.83 6.96 3.04
CA ALA A 79 -1.97 7.02 2.12
C ALA A 79 -3.06 7.93 2.69
N ASP A 80 -3.73 8.62 1.78
CA ASP A 80 -4.96 9.34 2.08
C ASP A 80 -6.15 8.42 1.83
N ILE A 81 -7.12 8.45 2.72
CA ILE A 81 -8.31 7.59 2.67
C ILE A 81 -9.52 8.44 2.35
N HIS A 82 -10.28 8.01 1.36
CA HIS A 82 -11.56 8.60 0.97
C HIS A 82 -12.60 7.49 0.92
N ALA A 83 -13.55 7.47 1.86
CA ALA A 83 -14.53 6.40 1.95
C ALA A 83 -15.95 6.97 2.15
N LEU A 84 -16.90 6.48 1.38
CA LEU A 84 -18.32 6.79 1.51
C LEU A 84 -19.05 5.59 2.13
N PHE A 85 -19.60 5.76 3.30
CA PHE A 85 -20.44 4.76 3.96
C PHE A 85 -21.91 5.08 3.71
N THR A 86 -22.70 4.14 3.20
CA THR A 86 -24.09 4.42 2.82
C THR A 86 -25.04 3.29 3.16
N LYS A 87 -26.26 3.64 3.59
CA LYS A 87 -27.39 2.71 3.72
C LYS A 87 -28.19 2.57 2.43
N ASP A 88 -27.85 3.38 1.42
CA ASP A 88 -28.48 3.37 0.11
C ASP A 88 -27.71 2.42 -0.81
N HIS A 89 -28.31 1.28 -1.10
CA HIS A 89 -27.70 0.26 -1.95
C HIS A 89 -27.58 0.65 -3.43
N ASP A 90 -28.36 1.61 -3.89
CA ASP A 90 -28.27 2.12 -5.27
C ASP A 90 -27.05 3.04 -5.47
N ALA A 91 -26.44 3.50 -4.38
CA ALA A 91 -25.23 4.35 -4.40
C ALA A 91 -23.91 3.54 -4.36
N LEU A 92 -23.93 2.22 -4.46
CA LEU A 92 -22.76 1.34 -4.40
C LEU A 92 -22.04 1.17 -5.76
N GLU A 93 -22.37 1.98 -6.76
CA GLU A 93 -21.64 1.98 -8.04
C GLU A 93 -20.23 2.61 -7.93
N ASP A 94 -19.98 3.40 -6.87
CA ASP A 94 -18.68 3.99 -6.59
C ASP A 94 -17.80 2.97 -5.86
N PRO A 95 -16.58 2.64 -6.37
CA PRO A 95 -15.66 1.69 -5.74
C PRO A 95 -15.25 2.09 -4.31
N ASP A 96 -15.28 3.38 -3.98
CA ASP A 96 -14.94 3.88 -2.64
C ASP A 96 -16.15 3.85 -1.68
N SER A 97 -17.25 3.16 -2.06
CA SER A 97 -18.49 3.06 -1.29
C SER A 97 -18.57 1.78 -0.47
N TYR A 98 -18.84 1.93 0.82
CA TYR A 98 -19.00 0.85 1.79
C TYR A 98 -20.46 0.73 2.23
N PRO A 99 -21.10 -0.43 2.04
CA PRO A 99 -22.49 -0.61 2.41
C PRO A 99 -22.66 -0.64 3.94
N LEU A 100 -23.68 0.04 4.44
CA LEU A 100 -24.15 -0.06 5.80
C LEU A 100 -25.49 -0.81 5.83
N ALA A 101 -25.67 -1.68 6.82
CA ALA A 101 -26.98 -2.26 7.07
C ALA A 101 -27.99 -1.15 7.41
N ARG A 102 -29.27 -1.34 7.04
CA ARG A 102 -30.32 -0.33 7.31
C ARG A 102 -30.44 -0.01 8.80
N GLU A 103 -30.28 -1.03 9.65
CA GLU A 103 -30.35 -0.93 11.10
C GLU A 103 -28.98 -0.64 11.76
N ALA A 104 -27.92 -0.41 10.96
CA ALA A 104 -26.61 -0.11 11.52
C ALA A 104 -26.67 1.08 12.48
N THR A 105 -26.12 0.90 13.65
CA THR A 105 -25.95 1.93 14.69
C THR A 105 -24.53 2.45 14.77
N GLU A 106 -23.59 1.76 14.10
CA GLU A 106 -22.16 2.07 14.09
C GLU A 106 -21.59 1.97 12.66
N ILE A 107 -20.53 2.70 12.41
CA ILE A 107 -19.72 2.62 11.19
C ILE A 107 -18.38 2.02 11.54
N ASP A 108 -18.00 0.93 10.84
CA ASP A 108 -16.68 0.32 10.94
C ASP A 108 -15.77 0.86 9.83
N LEU A 109 -14.73 1.60 10.23
CA LEU A 109 -13.75 2.19 9.31
C LEU A 109 -12.60 1.25 8.95
N ARG A 110 -12.48 0.08 9.63
CA ARG A 110 -11.37 -0.85 9.44
C ARG A 110 -11.26 -1.43 8.03
N PRO A 111 -12.37 -1.76 7.33
CA PRO A 111 -12.29 -2.23 5.94
C PRO A 111 -11.61 -1.21 5.03
N ALA A 112 -11.97 0.08 5.13
CA ALA A 112 -11.36 1.14 4.34
C ALA A 112 -9.87 1.33 4.65
N VAL A 113 -9.47 1.26 5.94
CA VAL A 113 -8.06 1.30 6.34
C VAL A 113 -7.26 0.14 5.73
N ARG A 114 -7.82 -1.08 5.77
CA ARG A 114 -7.17 -2.26 5.21
C ARG A 114 -6.97 -2.14 3.70
N GLU A 115 -8.02 -1.72 3.00
CA GLU A 115 -8.02 -1.61 1.54
C GLU A 115 -7.00 -0.58 1.07
N GLU A 116 -7.02 0.62 1.66
CA GLU A 116 -6.05 1.66 1.34
C GLU A 116 -4.61 1.26 1.68
N LEU A 117 -4.39 0.59 2.80
CA LEU A 117 -3.07 0.07 3.12
C LEU A 117 -2.61 -0.97 2.11
N LEU A 118 -3.49 -1.88 1.67
CA LEU A 118 -3.19 -2.90 0.66
C LEU A 118 -2.77 -2.25 -0.68
N LEU A 119 -3.44 -1.17 -1.07
CA LEU A 119 -3.12 -0.42 -2.29
C LEU A 119 -1.81 0.38 -2.15
N ALA A 120 -1.54 0.91 -0.96
CA ALA A 120 -0.35 1.73 -0.68
C ALA A 120 0.93 0.93 -0.46
N VAL A 121 0.82 -0.35 -0.08
CA VAL A 121 2.00 -1.22 0.10
C VAL A 121 2.73 -1.39 -1.24
N PRO A 122 4.05 -1.08 -1.32
CA PRO A 122 4.78 -1.18 -2.56
C PRO A 122 4.96 -2.65 -2.97
N GLN A 123 4.13 -3.09 -3.91
CA GLN A 123 4.16 -4.47 -4.45
C GLN A 123 5.39 -4.71 -5.33
N TRP A 124 5.94 -3.65 -5.95
CA TRP A 124 7.00 -3.76 -6.95
C TRP A 124 8.02 -2.63 -6.83
N GLY A 125 9.26 -2.95 -7.12
CA GLY A 125 10.24 -1.92 -7.47
C GLY A 125 11.02 -1.29 -6.32
N VAL A 126 10.89 -1.75 -5.08
CA VAL A 126 11.68 -1.23 -3.97
C VAL A 126 13.17 -1.49 -4.21
N LEU A 127 13.97 -0.43 -4.10
CA LEU A 127 15.42 -0.49 -4.17
C LEU A 127 16.01 0.00 -2.85
N CYS A 128 17.14 -0.58 -2.43
CA CYS A 128 17.86 -0.10 -1.25
C CYS A 128 18.55 1.26 -1.50
N GLN A 129 18.85 1.56 -2.77
CA GLN A 129 19.41 2.81 -3.28
C GLN A 129 19.16 2.88 -4.79
N ASP A 130 19.07 4.07 -5.36
CA ASP A 130 18.70 4.28 -6.77
C ASP A 130 19.64 3.58 -7.76
N ASP A 131 20.94 3.60 -7.46
CA ASP A 131 22.00 3.03 -8.26
C ASP A 131 22.36 1.57 -7.84
N CYS A 132 21.48 0.88 -7.12
CA CYS A 132 21.71 -0.49 -6.67
C CYS A 132 22.06 -1.40 -7.84
N ARG A 133 23.26 -1.98 -7.82
CA ARG A 133 23.80 -2.85 -8.87
C ARG A 133 23.28 -4.30 -8.78
N GLY A 134 22.67 -4.66 -7.65
CA GLY A 134 22.06 -5.97 -7.45
C GLY A 134 23.07 -7.08 -7.20
N LEU A 135 22.58 -8.31 -7.36
CA LEU A 135 23.39 -9.54 -7.28
C LEU A 135 23.85 -9.96 -8.68
N CYS A 136 25.04 -10.55 -8.75
CA CYS A 136 25.51 -11.17 -9.97
C CYS A 136 24.63 -12.37 -10.34
N PRO A 137 24.06 -12.46 -11.55
CA PRO A 137 23.17 -13.56 -11.95
C PRO A 137 23.89 -14.91 -12.09
N ARG A 138 25.23 -14.93 -12.07
CA ARG A 138 26.03 -16.17 -12.17
C ARG A 138 26.47 -16.68 -10.82
N CYS A 139 26.98 -15.82 -9.95
CA CYS A 139 27.62 -16.25 -8.69
C CYS A 139 26.92 -15.72 -7.43
N GLY A 140 25.86 -14.92 -7.55
CA GLY A 140 25.10 -14.35 -6.42
C GLY A 140 25.84 -13.27 -5.62
N ARG A 141 27.08 -12.88 -6.02
CA ARG A 141 27.84 -11.85 -5.29
C ARG A 141 27.11 -10.50 -5.38
N ASP A 142 27.08 -9.77 -4.27
CA ASP A 142 26.57 -8.39 -4.24
C ASP A 142 27.51 -7.48 -5.05
N LEU A 143 27.00 -6.97 -6.17
CA LEU A 143 27.72 -6.07 -7.08
C LEU A 143 27.87 -4.65 -6.52
N ASN A 144 27.15 -4.30 -5.46
CA ASN A 144 27.36 -3.03 -4.75
C ASN A 144 28.68 -3.02 -3.98
N ALA A 145 29.16 -4.20 -3.56
CA ALA A 145 30.45 -4.35 -2.88
C ALA A 145 31.64 -4.41 -3.86
N GLY A 146 31.39 -4.48 -5.17
CA GLY A 146 32.43 -4.52 -6.21
C GLY A 146 32.17 -5.57 -7.29
N PRO A 147 32.97 -5.58 -8.36
CA PRO A 147 32.83 -6.53 -9.46
C PRO A 147 33.13 -7.97 -9.01
N CYS A 148 32.48 -8.95 -9.61
CA CYS A 148 32.67 -10.37 -9.29
C CYS A 148 33.63 -11.11 -10.24
N GLY A 149 34.07 -10.49 -11.31
CA GLY A 149 34.92 -11.14 -12.34
C GLY A 149 34.19 -12.12 -13.28
N CYS A 150 32.89 -12.36 -13.09
CA CYS A 150 32.11 -13.18 -14.01
C CYS A 150 31.91 -12.47 -15.35
N ALA A 151 32.06 -13.17 -16.46
CA ALA A 151 31.68 -12.64 -17.77
C ALA A 151 30.16 -12.40 -17.84
N PRO A 152 29.67 -11.35 -18.53
CA PRO A 152 28.26 -11.15 -18.75
C PRO A 152 27.57 -12.38 -19.34
N ALA A 153 26.37 -12.70 -18.86
CA ALA A 153 25.57 -13.75 -19.47
C ALA A 153 25.08 -13.27 -20.84
N VAL A 154 25.43 -14.03 -21.89
CA VAL A 154 24.88 -13.81 -23.23
C VAL A 154 23.67 -14.72 -23.38
N ASP A 155 22.49 -14.15 -23.48
CA ASP A 155 21.27 -14.90 -23.81
C ASP A 155 21.17 -15.01 -25.33
N HIS A 156 21.29 -16.24 -25.84
CA HIS A 156 21.26 -16.51 -27.29
C HIS A 156 19.98 -16.05 -27.98
N ARG A 157 18.89 -15.97 -27.26
CA ARG A 157 17.60 -15.48 -27.79
C ARG A 157 17.65 -14.02 -28.22
N TRP A 158 18.57 -13.22 -27.69
CA TRP A 158 18.73 -11.80 -27.98
C TRP A 158 19.85 -11.50 -28.97
N GLN A 159 20.51 -12.51 -29.54
CA GLN A 159 21.63 -12.33 -30.48
C GLN A 159 21.22 -11.57 -31.75
N GLU A 160 20.01 -11.85 -32.27
CA GLU A 160 19.49 -11.13 -33.44
C GLU A 160 19.23 -9.64 -33.15
N LEU A 161 18.78 -9.31 -31.94
CA LEU A 161 18.61 -7.92 -31.51
C LEU A 161 19.95 -7.20 -31.32
N ALA A 162 21.01 -7.90 -30.93
CA ALA A 162 22.34 -7.33 -30.83
C ALA A 162 22.85 -6.85 -32.20
N ALA A 163 22.48 -7.50 -33.31
CA ALA A 163 22.79 -7.09 -34.69
C ALA A 163 22.08 -5.78 -35.10
N LEU A 164 20.94 -5.45 -34.49
CA LEU A 164 20.23 -4.20 -34.73
C LEU A 164 20.86 -3.00 -34.03
N LYS A 165 21.62 -3.23 -32.95
CA LYS A 165 22.27 -2.15 -32.17
C LYS A 165 23.24 -1.29 -33.00
N GLY A 166 23.81 -1.86 -34.05
CA GLY A 166 24.66 -1.13 -35.00
C GLY A 166 23.88 -0.31 -36.06
N LYS A 167 22.59 -0.66 -36.30
CA LYS A 167 21.75 -0.01 -37.30
C LYS A 167 20.92 1.17 -36.75
N LEU A 168 20.82 1.30 -35.44
CA LEU A 168 20.03 2.31 -34.71
C LEU A 168 20.89 3.49 -34.23
N ARG A 169 22.13 3.63 -34.72
CA ARG A 169 23.06 4.70 -34.32
C ARG A 169 23.25 5.81 -35.38
N ASP A 170 22.31 5.95 -36.32
CA ASP A 170 22.21 7.06 -37.25
C ASP A 170 21.00 7.94 -36.95
#